data_75ba57558385ec16a553870fdd8f835d
#
_entry.id   75ba57558385ec16a553870fdd8f835d
#
_cell.length_a   1.000
_cell.length_b   1.000
_cell.length_c   1.000
_cell.angle_alpha   90.00
_cell.angle_beta   90.00
_cell.angle_gamma   90.00
#
_symmetry.space_group_name_H-M   'P 1'
#
loop_
_entity.id
_entity.type
_entity.pdbx_description
1 polymer ?
#
loop_
_entity_poly.entity_id
_entity_poly.type
_entity_poly.pdbx_seq_one_letter_code
_entity_poly.pdbx_strand_id
1 'polypeptide(L)'
;MKKTSIITSIILILFNLNTSAQISNTPEQKKPVIALLGIFHFAGTSDLISIKAADLSSPQRQNEIKQLVNLLAEYKPTKIIVEYPFGNNGIDSLYQLYLKGTHVLSIHESQQIGFRLASKMLNKHIYPADHRMPLPFDELGDYLKESGKMDQLENMIADLKKNILNVSQKAYDNLSLTDYLVLMNGDKFDSANKNVYLQYTNKMGDEKNTVGTNLVSKWWERNFRIMHNIDQIVEPGDRILIIFGQGHTAVLKDFYKSRDDITYEDIRDYLHKK
;
A
#
# COMPACT_ATOMS: atom_id res chain seq x y z
N MET A 1 33.64 8.84 42.55
CA MET A 1 32.75 8.27 41.50
C MET A 1 32.56 9.36 40.44
N LYS A 2 33.27 9.25 39.31
CA LYS A 2 33.21 10.23 38.22
C LYS A 2 32.08 9.85 37.29
N LYS A 3 31.05 10.72 37.13
CA LYS A 3 30.01 10.60 36.15
C LYS A 3 30.55 11.03 34.79
N THR A 4 30.68 10.10 33.86
CA THR A 4 31.05 10.39 32.48
C THR A 4 29.79 10.78 31.71
N SER A 5 29.72 12.07 31.38
CA SER A 5 28.67 12.60 30.53
C SER A 5 28.99 12.29 29.08
N ILE A 6 28.21 11.47 28.39
CA ILE A 6 28.33 11.22 26.96
C ILE A 6 27.63 12.36 26.24
N ILE A 7 28.36 13.30 25.73
CA ILE A 7 27.87 14.37 24.84
C ILE A 7 27.76 13.74 23.45
N THR A 8 26.52 13.57 22.99
CA THR A 8 26.23 13.16 21.62
C THR A 8 26.48 14.35 20.69
N SER A 9 27.67 14.42 20.15
CA SER A 9 28.02 15.44 19.14
C SER A 9 27.37 15.05 17.81
N ILE A 10 26.42 15.86 17.36
CA ILE A 10 25.93 15.84 15.99
C ILE A 10 27.04 16.38 15.12
N ILE A 11 27.76 15.52 14.41
CA ILE A 11 28.78 15.90 13.45
C ILE A 11 28.07 16.44 12.21
N LEU A 12 28.09 17.75 12.04
CA LEU A 12 27.77 18.42 10.78
C LEU A 12 28.95 18.16 9.83
N ILE A 13 28.80 17.16 8.93
CA ILE A 13 29.80 16.90 7.91
C ILE A 13 29.64 17.93 6.81
N LEU A 14 30.45 18.97 6.83
CA LEU A 14 30.66 19.84 5.67
C LEU A 14 31.49 19.06 4.64
N PHE A 15 30.89 18.64 3.57
CA PHE A 15 31.57 18.04 2.43
C PHE A 15 32.39 19.11 1.71
N ASN A 16 33.68 19.06 1.85
CA ASN A 16 34.61 19.73 0.93
C ASN A 16 34.65 18.94 -0.38
N LEU A 17 33.97 19.42 -1.40
CA LEU A 17 34.01 18.89 -2.76
C LEU A 17 35.31 19.30 -3.47
N ASN A 18 36.41 18.64 -3.15
CA ASN A 18 37.59 18.58 -4.01
C ASN A 18 37.82 17.10 -4.38
N THR A 19 37.09 16.59 -5.34
CA THR A 19 37.40 15.31 -5.96
C THR A 19 37.68 15.51 -7.43
N SER A 20 38.92 15.25 -7.77
CA SER A 20 39.32 14.94 -9.15
C SER A 20 38.43 13.80 -9.65
N ALA A 21 37.54 14.11 -10.59
CA ALA A 21 36.67 13.11 -11.17
C ALA A 21 37.50 12.09 -11.93
N GLN A 22 37.79 10.94 -11.32
CA GLN A 22 37.99 9.73 -12.06
C GLN A 22 36.62 9.34 -12.61
N ILE A 23 36.41 9.57 -13.89
CA ILE A 23 35.25 9.03 -14.63
C ILE A 23 35.39 7.52 -14.61
N SER A 24 34.81 6.86 -13.62
CA SER A 24 34.59 5.43 -13.67
C SER A 24 33.47 5.20 -14.69
N ASN A 25 33.80 4.61 -15.83
CA ASN A 25 32.84 4.13 -16.83
C ASN A 25 32.08 2.88 -16.29
N THR A 26 31.54 2.96 -15.09
CA THR A 26 30.55 2.01 -14.62
C THR A 26 29.25 2.35 -15.36
N PRO A 27 28.63 1.43 -16.12
CA PRO A 27 27.38 1.71 -16.78
C PRO A 27 26.38 2.22 -15.73
N GLU A 28 25.77 3.38 -15.98
CA GLU A 28 24.75 3.94 -15.09
C GLU A 28 23.66 2.89 -14.91
N GLN A 29 23.57 2.35 -13.71
CA GLN A 29 22.64 1.27 -13.40
C GLN A 29 21.21 1.84 -13.48
N LYS A 30 20.40 1.34 -14.40
CA LYS A 30 19.05 1.84 -14.64
C LYS A 30 18.23 1.76 -13.35
N LYS A 31 17.73 2.90 -12.86
CA LYS A 31 16.86 2.94 -11.68
C LYS A 31 15.64 2.06 -11.88
N PRO A 32 15.20 1.31 -10.86
CA PRO A 32 13.93 0.60 -10.92
C PRO A 32 12.77 1.59 -10.99
N VAL A 33 11.69 1.17 -11.63
CA VAL A 33 10.45 1.93 -11.74
C VAL A 33 9.40 1.25 -10.89
N ILE A 34 8.72 2.01 -10.02
CA ILE A 34 7.68 1.50 -9.11
C ILE A 34 6.37 2.20 -9.37
N ALA A 35 5.30 1.43 -9.50
CA ALA A 35 3.93 1.90 -9.46
C ALA A 35 3.12 1.15 -8.39
N LEU A 36 2.16 1.84 -7.78
CA LEU A 36 1.30 1.30 -6.74
C LEU A 36 -0.16 1.32 -7.20
N LEU A 37 -0.84 0.18 -7.06
CA LEU A 37 -2.27 0.04 -7.24
C LEU A 37 -2.93 -0.23 -5.89
N GLY A 38 -3.58 0.78 -5.33
CA GLY A 38 -4.39 0.66 -4.12
C GLY A 38 -5.72 -0.03 -4.43
N ILE A 39 -6.07 -1.03 -3.63
CA ILE A 39 -7.27 -1.86 -3.81
C ILE A 39 -8.14 -1.77 -2.56
N PHE A 40 -9.47 -1.80 -2.74
CA PHE A 40 -10.40 -2.20 -1.71
C PHE A 40 -10.38 -3.74 -1.65
N HIS A 41 -10.29 -4.33 -0.49
CA HIS A 41 -10.16 -5.80 -0.39
C HIS A 41 -11.35 -6.53 -1.01
N PHE A 42 -11.11 -7.25 -2.11
CA PHE A 42 -12.14 -7.94 -2.89
C PHE A 42 -12.87 -9.04 -2.10
N ALA A 43 -12.15 -9.71 -1.21
CA ALA A 43 -12.71 -10.73 -0.32
C ALA A 43 -13.42 -10.13 0.91
N GLY A 44 -13.47 -8.80 1.03
CA GLY A 44 -13.90 -8.09 2.22
C GLY A 44 -12.78 -7.96 3.26
N THR A 45 -13.02 -7.13 4.25
CA THR A 45 -12.08 -6.84 5.33
C THR A 45 -12.84 -6.64 6.65
N SER A 46 -12.16 -6.78 7.76
CA SER A 46 -12.65 -6.40 9.10
C SER A 46 -12.49 -4.91 9.42
N ASP A 47 -12.01 -4.11 8.48
CA ASP A 47 -11.82 -2.68 8.68
C ASP A 47 -13.14 -1.98 9.01
N LEU A 48 -13.08 -0.97 9.88
CA LEU A 48 -14.25 -0.20 10.32
C LEU A 48 -15.01 0.45 9.16
N ILE A 49 -14.32 0.69 8.05
CA ILE A 49 -14.85 1.34 6.86
C ILE A 49 -14.46 0.54 5.64
N SER A 50 -15.42 -0.18 5.08
CA SER A 50 -15.24 -0.96 3.85
C SER A 50 -16.49 -0.85 2.98
N ILE A 51 -16.31 -0.83 1.65
CA ILE A 51 -17.42 -0.90 0.72
C ILE A 51 -17.97 -2.33 0.62
N LYS A 52 -19.24 -2.44 0.23
CA LYS A 52 -19.87 -3.72 -0.07
C LYS A 52 -19.71 -4.02 -1.56
N ALA A 53 -18.95 -5.05 -1.87
CA ALA A 53 -18.63 -5.45 -3.24
C ALA A 53 -19.05 -6.92 -3.50
N ALA A 54 -20.31 -7.25 -3.18
CA ALA A 54 -20.81 -8.62 -3.28
C ALA A 54 -20.92 -9.14 -4.72
N ASP A 55 -20.87 -8.27 -5.72
CA ASP A 55 -21.07 -8.58 -7.14
C ASP A 55 -19.78 -8.92 -7.90
N LEU A 56 -18.61 -8.91 -7.26
CA LEU A 56 -17.32 -9.14 -7.93
C LEU A 56 -17.21 -10.46 -8.68
N SER A 57 -18.00 -11.47 -8.28
CA SER A 57 -18.09 -12.75 -8.98
C SER A 57 -19.04 -12.72 -10.18
N SER A 58 -19.79 -11.64 -10.40
CA SER A 58 -20.71 -11.53 -11.53
C SER A 58 -19.96 -11.54 -12.86
N PRO A 59 -20.59 -12.04 -13.95
CA PRO A 59 -19.96 -12.02 -15.28
C PRO A 59 -19.51 -10.63 -15.71
N GLN A 60 -20.28 -9.58 -15.36
CA GLN A 60 -19.95 -8.20 -15.67
C GLN A 60 -18.65 -7.78 -14.97
N ARG A 61 -18.56 -7.91 -13.64
CA ARG A 61 -17.38 -7.52 -12.87
C ARG A 61 -16.16 -8.37 -13.23
N GLN A 62 -16.35 -9.66 -13.52
CA GLN A 62 -15.26 -10.51 -14.01
C GLN A 62 -14.73 -10.04 -15.37
N ASN A 63 -15.58 -9.53 -16.25
CA ASN A 63 -15.13 -8.92 -17.50
C ASN A 63 -14.39 -7.60 -17.26
N GLU A 64 -14.87 -6.76 -16.35
CA GLU A 64 -14.20 -5.52 -15.95
C GLU A 64 -12.81 -5.79 -15.33
N ILE A 65 -12.66 -6.83 -14.50
CA ILE A 65 -11.36 -7.27 -13.98
C ILE A 65 -10.40 -7.67 -15.12
N LYS A 66 -10.90 -8.41 -16.13
CA LYS A 66 -10.07 -8.77 -17.30
C LYS A 66 -9.64 -7.54 -18.11
N GLN A 67 -10.53 -6.55 -18.25
CA GLN A 67 -10.21 -5.28 -18.91
C GLN A 67 -9.16 -4.50 -18.11
N LEU A 68 -9.32 -4.41 -16.79
CA LEU A 68 -8.33 -3.80 -15.89
C LEU A 68 -6.94 -4.45 -16.03
N VAL A 69 -6.89 -5.80 -16.04
CA VAL A 69 -5.63 -6.53 -16.26
C VAL A 69 -4.99 -6.19 -17.60
N ASN A 70 -5.80 -6.01 -18.65
CA ASN A 70 -5.28 -5.59 -19.96
C ASN A 70 -4.65 -4.18 -19.92
N LEU A 71 -5.30 -3.24 -19.24
CA LEU A 71 -4.76 -1.87 -19.06
C LEU A 71 -3.48 -1.88 -18.22
N LEU A 72 -3.47 -2.61 -17.10
CA LEU A 72 -2.29 -2.75 -16.25
C LEU A 72 -1.10 -3.40 -16.98
N ALA A 73 -1.36 -4.24 -17.98
CA ALA A 73 -0.29 -4.83 -18.79
C ALA A 73 0.47 -3.80 -19.64
N GLU A 74 -0.13 -2.65 -19.95
CA GLU A 74 0.55 -1.55 -20.65
C GLU A 74 1.68 -0.92 -19.80
N TYR A 75 1.61 -1.04 -18.48
CA TYR A 75 2.71 -0.68 -17.58
C TYR A 75 3.93 -1.58 -17.77
N LYS A 76 3.78 -2.80 -18.35
CA LYS A 76 4.82 -3.80 -18.60
C LYS A 76 5.61 -4.18 -17.34
N PRO A 77 4.95 -4.62 -16.26
CA PRO A 77 5.64 -4.99 -15.03
C PRO A 77 6.54 -6.21 -15.22
N THR A 78 7.79 -6.11 -14.76
CA THR A 78 8.74 -7.25 -14.69
C THR A 78 8.51 -8.09 -13.44
N LYS A 79 8.02 -7.46 -12.37
CA LYS A 79 7.64 -8.13 -11.12
C LYS A 79 6.31 -7.57 -10.61
N ILE A 80 5.50 -8.46 -10.02
CA ILE A 80 4.24 -8.09 -9.36
C ILE A 80 4.35 -8.47 -7.90
N ILE A 81 4.14 -7.49 -7.03
CA ILE A 81 4.20 -7.64 -5.59
C ILE A 81 2.78 -7.50 -5.02
N VAL A 82 2.40 -8.40 -4.13
CA VAL A 82 1.04 -8.46 -3.56
C VAL A 82 1.06 -8.43 -2.04
N GLU A 83 -0.06 -8.01 -1.46
CA GLU A 83 -0.30 -8.00 -0.02
C GLU A 83 -0.49 -9.43 0.51
N TYR A 84 0.64 -10.07 0.76
CA TYR A 84 0.72 -11.40 1.35
C TYR A 84 1.96 -11.45 2.26
N PRO A 85 1.94 -12.22 3.38
CA PRO A 85 3.04 -12.18 4.35
C PRO A 85 4.40 -12.46 3.73
N PHE A 86 5.35 -11.53 3.89
CA PHE A 86 6.72 -11.66 3.41
C PHE A 86 7.39 -12.91 3.96
N GLY A 87 8.18 -13.59 3.13
CA GLY A 87 8.81 -14.87 3.48
C GLY A 87 7.88 -16.09 3.42
N ASN A 88 6.58 -15.89 3.17
CA ASN A 88 5.64 -17.00 2.97
C ASN A 88 5.42 -17.25 1.46
N ASN A 89 5.97 -18.34 0.95
CA ASN A 89 5.89 -18.71 -0.47
C ASN A 89 4.53 -19.32 -0.88
N GLY A 90 3.55 -19.38 0.00
CA GLY A 90 2.23 -19.97 -0.28
C GLY A 90 1.53 -19.31 -1.47
N ILE A 91 1.62 -17.97 -1.58
CA ILE A 91 1.01 -17.25 -2.71
C ILE A 91 1.68 -17.60 -4.05
N ASP A 92 3.02 -17.71 -4.09
CA ASP A 92 3.72 -18.11 -5.31
C ASP A 92 3.44 -19.59 -5.65
N SER A 93 3.35 -20.47 -4.66
CA SER A 93 2.95 -21.86 -4.85
C SER A 93 1.56 -21.99 -5.50
N LEU A 94 0.58 -21.19 -5.06
CA LEU A 94 -0.73 -21.12 -5.69
C LEU A 94 -0.66 -20.57 -7.12
N TYR A 95 0.20 -19.58 -7.36
CA TYR A 95 0.44 -19.05 -8.69
C TYR A 95 1.04 -20.10 -9.64
N GLN A 96 1.98 -20.93 -9.17
CA GLN A 96 2.51 -22.05 -9.97
C GLN A 96 1.43 -23.10 -10.34
N LEU A 97 0.48 -23.35 -9.42
CA LEU A 97 -0.67 -24.22 -9.73
C LEU A 97 -1.62 -23.57 -10.74
N TYR A 98 -1.81 -22.24 -10.65
CA TYR A 98 -2.60 -21.49 -11.63
C TYR A 98 -1.99 -21.55 -13.03
N LEU A 99 -0.66 -21.39 -13.17
CA LEU A 99 0.05 -21.52 -14.45
C LEU A 99 -0.10 -22.93 -15.06
N LYS A 100 -0.20 -23.97 -14.22
CA LYS A 100 -0.45 -25.35 -14.64
C LYS A 100 -1.92 -25.65 -14.98
N GLY A 101 -2.82 -24.68 -14.78
CA GLY A 101 -4.26 -24.86 -14.99
C GLY A 101 -4.97 -25.71 -13.94
N THR A 102 -4.34 -25.96 -12.79
CA THR A 102 -4.86 -26.81 -11.69
C THR A 102 -5.38 -26.01 -10.50
N HIS A 103 -5.34 -24.68 -10.53
CA HIS A 103 -5.87 -23.80 -9.49
C HIS A 103 -6.99 -22.91 -10.02
N VAL A 104 -8.13 -22.89 -9.33
CA VAL A 104 -9.23 -21.98 -9.60
C VAL A 104 -9.02 -20.72 -8.76
N LEU A 105 -9.08 -19.55 -9.42
CA LEU A 105 -8.89 -18.27 -8.75
C LEU A 105 -9.95 -18.02 -7.67
N SER A 106 -9.51 -17.72 -6.47
CA SER A 106 -10.40 -17.15 -5.45
C SER A 106 -10.76 -15.71 -5.79
N ILE A 107 -11.69 -15.12 -5.04
CA ILE A 107 -12.09 -13.72 -5.28
C ILE A 107 -11.00 -12.71 -4.87
N HIS A 108 -9.97 -13.12 -4.16
CA HIS A 108 -8.93 -12.25 -3.64
C HIS A 108 -8.21 -11.48 -4.76
N GLU A 109 -7.95 -10.18 -4.57
CA GLU A 109 -7.31 -9.28 -5.54
C GLU A 109 -5.94 -9.77 -6.00
N SER A 110 -5.14 -10.38 -5.10
CA SER A 110 -3.84 -10.96 -5.45
C SER A 110 -3.96 -12.05 -6.52
N GLN A 111 -5.10 -12.77 -6.57
CA GLN A 111 -5.37 -13.78 -7.58
C GLN A 111 -6.12 -13.20 -8.78
N GLN A 112 -7.18 -12.42 -8.54
CA GLN A 112 -8.01 -11.86 -9.60
C GLN A 112 -7.24 -10.88 -10.50
N ILE A 113 -6.38 -10.07 -9.93
CA ILE A 113 -5.54 -9.11 -10.66
C ILE A 113 -4.09 -9.64 -10.76
N GLY A 114 -3.48 -9.95 -9.62
CA GLY A 114 -2.06 -10.30 -9.56
C GLY A 114 -1.71 -11.52 -10.41
N PHE A 115 -2.38 -12.67 -10.23
CA PHE A 115 -2.08 -13.89 -11.01
C PHE A 115 -2.36 -13.72 -12.50
N ARG A 116 -3.51 -13.11 -12.85
CA ARG A 116 -3.86 -12.88 -14.25
C ARG A 116 -2.86 -11.97 -14.94
N LEU A 117 -2.43 -10.91 -14.28
CA LEU A 117 -1.45 -9.97 -14.83
C LEU A 117 -0.07 -10.63 -14.92
N ALA A 118 0.39 -11.31 -13.86
CA ALA A 118 1.66 -12.01 -13.87
C ALA A 118 1.75 -13.05 -15.00
N SER A 119 0.68 -13.85 -15.18
CA SER A 119 0.58 -14.82 -16.27
C SER A 119 0.60 -14.15 -17.65
N LYS A 120 -0.16 -13.06 -17.82
CA LYS A 120 -0.20 -12.27 -19.06
C LYS A 120 1.16 -11.68 -19.41
N MET A 121 1.92 -11.25 -18.41
CA MET A 121 3.26 -10.68 -18.57
C MET A 121 4.37 -11.74 -18.63
N LEU A 122 4.01 -13.03 -18.57
CA LEU A 122 4.95 -14.16 -18.53
C LEU A 122 5.92 -14.10 -17.34
N ASN A 123 5.52 -13.46 -16.25
CA ASN A 123 6.27 -13.46 -15.01
C ASN A 123 6.28 -14.88 -14.42
N LYS A 124 7.47 -15.35 -14.03
CA LYS A 124 7.63 -16.71 -13.47
C LYS A 124 7.11 -16.81 -12.04
N HIS A 125 7.15 -15.71 -11.30
CA HIS A 125 6.82 -15.64 -9.87
C HIS A 125 5.92 -14.45 -9.56
N ILE A 126 5.24 -14.54 -8.42
CA ILE A 126 4.56 -13.43 -7.75
C ILE A 126 5.18 -13.27 -6.35
N TYR A 127 5.30 -12.04 -5.88
CA TYR A 127 6.12 -11.74 -4.72
C TYR A 127 5.26 -11.24 -3.54
N PRO A 128 5.34 -11.88 -2.35
CA PRO A 128 4.72 -11.37 -1.13
C PRO A 128 5.58 -10.29 -0.49
N ALA A 129 4.97 -9.22 0.08
CA ALA A 129 5.74 -8.19 0.79
C ALA A 129 5.06 -7.63 2.05
N ASP A 130 3.87 -8.12 2.44
CA ASP A 130 3.21 -7.64 3.65
C ASP A 130 4.00 -7.96 4.92
N HIS A 131 3.95 -7.03 5.88
CA HIS A 131 4.47 -7.23 7.24
C HIS A 131 3.32 -7.17 8.23
N ARG A 132 2.82 -8.35 8.63
CA ARG A 132 1.78 -8.42 9.66
C ARG A 132 2.36 -8.14 11.03
N MET A 133 1.76 -7.19 11.71
CA MET A 133 2.04 -6.88 13.11
C MET A 133 0.76 -6.43 13.81
N PRO A 134 0.62 -6.69 15.11
CA PRO A 134 -0.52 -6.19 15.87
C PRO A 134 -0.46 -4.65 15.93
N LEU A 135 -1.62 -4.04 15.73
CA LEU A 135 -1.83 -2.61 15.96
C LEU A 135 -2.61 -2.44 17.26
N PRO A 136 -2.29 -1.48 18.14
CA PRO A 136 -2.87 -1.35 19.48
C PRO A 136 -4.28 -0.71 19.44
N PHE A 137 -5.20 -1.28 18.66
CA PHE A 137 -6.58 -0.82 18.58
C PHE A 137 -7.34 -1.07 19.90
N ASP A 138 -7.07 -2.20 20.56
CA ASP A 138 -7.70 -2.53 21.84
C ASP A 138 -7.27 -1.55 22.93
N GLU A 139 -5.97 -1.23 23.01
CA GLU A 139 -5.46 -0.22 23.95
C GLU A 139 -6.11 1.16 23.76
N LEU A 140 -6.30 1.57 22.50
CA LEU A 140 -6.99 2.81 22.17
C LEU A 140 -8.46 2.75 22.59
N GLY A 141 -9.16 1.66 22.27
CA GLY A 141 -10.57 1.45 22.61
C GLY A 141 -10.81 1.45 24.13
N ASP A 142 -9.99 0.73 24.89
CA ASP A 142 -10.06 0.66 26.33
C ASP A 142 -9.82 2.04 26.97
N TYR A 143 -8.78 2.75 26.56
CA TYR A 143 -8.53 4.11 27.01
C TYR A 143 -9.71 5.06 26.76
N LEU A 144 -10.28 5.07 25.55
CA LEU A 144 -11.40 5.96 25.20
C LEU A 144 -12.64 5.63 26.04
N LYS A 145 -12.89 4.36 26.32
CA LYS A 145 -13.99 3.90 27.18
C LYS A 145 -13.79 4.31 28.63
N GLU A 146 -12.62 4.04 29.20
CA GLU A 146 -12.31 4.34 30.60
C GLU A 146 -12.25 5.83 30.89
N SER A 147 -11.78 6.63 29.91
CA SER A 147 -11.69 8.09 30.01
C SER A 147 -13.00 8.83 29.65
N GLY A 148 -14.05 8.10 29.23
CA GLY A 148 -15.32 8.69 28.78
C GLY A 148 -15.21 9.49 27.48
N LYS A 149 -14.23 9.16 26.61
CA LYS A 149 -13.94 9.88 25.35
C LYS A 149 -14.37 9.11 24.10
N MET A 150 -15.30 8.17 24.21
CA MET A 150 -15.80 7.39 23.08
C MET A 150 -16.40 8.23 21.95
N ASP A 151 -16.92 9.42 22.27
CA ASP A 151 -17.40 10.39 21.30
C ASP A 151 -16.36 10.76 20.24
N GLN A 152 -15.08 10.76 20.57
CA GLN A 152 -14.00 11.02 19.60
C GLN A 152 -13.96 9.95 18.50
N LEU A 153 -14.09 8.67 18.86
CA LEU A 153 -14.15 7.56 17.91
C LEU A 153 -15.46 7.59 17.10
N GLU A 154 -16.59 7.83 17.79
CA GLU A 154 -17.92 7.89 17.16
C GLU A 154 -18.00 9.03 16.13
N ASN A 155 -17.50 10.21 16.46
CA ASN A 155 -17.44 11.36 15.57
C ASN A 155 -16.54 11.08 14.35
N MET A 156 -15.36 10.48 14.56
CA MET A 156 -14.50 10.04 13.47
C MET A 156 -15.24 9.07 12.53
N ILE A 157 -15.87 8.03 13.07
CA ILE A 157 -16.59 7.03 12.27
C ILE A 157 -17.75 7.69 11.51
N ALA A 158 -18.50 8.59 12.12
CA ALA A 158 -19.61 9.31 11.49
C ALA A 158 -19.12 10.16 10.31
N ASP A 159 -18.01 10.89 10.51
CA ASP A 159 -17.43 11.73 9.47
C ASP A 159 -16.87 10.90 8.30
N LEU A 160 -16.16 9.83 8.60
CA LEU A 160 -15.63 8.90 7.59
C LEU A 160 -16.75 8.21 6.80
N LYS A 161 -17.82 7.78 7.47
CA LYS A 161 -19.00 7.22 6.78
C LYS A 161 -19.62 8.23 5.82
N LYS A 162 -19.80 9.46 6.25
CA LYS A 162 -20.44 10.52 5.45
C LYS A 162 -19.56 10.92 4.25
N ASN A 163 -18.28 11.20 4.50
CA ASN A 163 -17.42 11.91 3.55
C ASN A 163 -16.59 10.96 2.66
N ILE A 164 -16.40 9.70 3.08
CA ILE A 164 -15.58 8.72 2.37
C ILE A 164 -16.39 7.50 1.96
N LEU A 165 -16.96 6.76 2.93
CA LEU A 165 -17.60 5.47 2.65
C LEU A 165 -18.81 5.62 1.72
N ASN A 166 -19.72 6.55 2.00
CA ASN A 166 -20.90 6.75 1.17
C ASN A 166 -20.53 7.23 -0.25
N VAL A 167 -19.50 8.08 -0.36
CA VAL A 167 -18.98 8.55 -1.65
C VAL A 167 -18.34 7.39 -2.41
N SER A 168 -17.53 6.59 -1.73
CA SER A 168 -16.85 5.43 -2.29
C SER A 168 -17.85 4.35 -2.73
N GLN A 169 -18.84 4.02 -1.89
CA GLN A 169 -19.87 3.06 -2.24
C GLN A 169 -20.68 3.50 -3.46
N LYS A 170 -21.13 4.77 -3.47
CA LYS A 170 -21.85 5.32 -4.63
C LYS A 170 -21.01 5.28 -5.91
N ALA A 171 -19.71 5.56 -5.80
CA ALA A 171 -18.80 5.49 -6.94
C ALA A 171 -18.66 4.04 -7.44
N TYR A 172 -18.45 3.07 -6.54
CA TYR A 172 -18.39 1.65 -6.87
C TYR A 172 -19.65 1.15 -7.56
N ASP A 173 -20.83 1.56 -7.09
CA ASP A 173 -22.12 1.11 -7.62
C ASP A 173 -22.40 1.67 -9.03
N ASN A 174 -21.81 2.81 -9.41
CA ASN A 174 -22.15 3.52 -10.64
C ASN A 174 -21.02 3.59 -11.67
N LEU A 175 -19.79 3.27 -11.31
CA LEU A 175 -18.63 3.32 -12.20
C LEU A 175 -18.21 1.92 -12.65
N SER A 176 -17.48 1.84 -13.75
CA SER A 176 -16.71 0.63 -14.05
C SER A 176 -15.67 0.40 -12.94
N LEU A 177 -15.24 -0.86 -12.75
CA LEU A 177 -14.21 -1.19 -11.77
C LEU A 177 -12.92 -0.37 -12.00
N THR A 178 -12.54 -0.19 -13.27
CA THR A 178 -11.36 0.61 -13.62
C THR A 178 -11.52 2.07 -13.21
N ASP A 179 -12.65 2.71 -13.56
CA ASP A 179 -12.88 4.12 -13.21
C ASP A 179 -12.97 4.31 -11.70
N TYR A 180 -13.58 3.35 -10.99
CA TYR A 180 -13.58 3.36 -9.53
C TYR A 180 -12.17 3.26 -8.94
N LEU A 181 -11.30 2.39 -9.47
CA LEU A 181 -9.92 2.28 -9.01
C LEU A 181 -9.09 3.52 -9.35
N VAL A 182 -9.32 4.16 -10.50
CA VAL A 182 -8.70 5.46 -10.83
C VAL A 182 -9.07 6.51 -9.78
N LEU A 183 -10.35 6.61 -9.44
CA LEU A 183 -10.84 7.53 -8.41
C LEU A 183 -10.20 7.23 -7.04
N MET A 184 -10.21 5.96 -6.62
CA MET A 184 -9.73 5.50 -5.32
C MET A 184 -8.20 5.69 -5.15
N ASN A 185 -7.45 5.63 -6.24
CA ASN A 185 -6.00 5.88 -6.22
C ASN A 185 -5.62 7.35 -6.38
N GLY A 186 -6.60 8.25 -6.39
CA GLY A 186 -6.39 9.69 -6.48
C GLY A 186 -6.02 10.33 -5.13
N ASP A 187 -5.39 11.51 -5.21
CA ASP A 187 -4.85 12.24 -4.06
C ASP A 187 -5.89 12.53 -2.97
N LYS A 188 -7.16 12.71 -3.36
CA LYS A 188 -8.26 12.94 -2.42
C LYS A 188 -8.48 11.71 -1.52
N PHE A 189 -8.48 10.51 -2.09
CA PHE A 189 -8.64 9.28 -1.31
C PHE A 189 -7.39 8.94 -0.52
N ASP A 190 -6.20 9.17 -1.07
CA ASP A 190 -4.94 8.99 -0.34
C ASP A 190 -4.88 9.92 0.88
N SER A 191 -5.25 11.20 0.72
CA SER A 191 -5.31 12.17 1.81
C SER A 191 -6.36 11.78 2.85
N ALA A 192 -7.55 11.37 2.40
CA ALA A 192 -8.62 10.95 3.30
C ALA A 192 -8.22 9.75 4.15
N ASN A 193 -7.56 8.75 3.55
CA ASN A 193 -7.06 7.59 4.28
C ASN A 193 -5.98 7.97 5.31
N LYS A 194 -4.98 8.76 4.92
CA LYS A 194 -3.95 9.25 5.85
C LYS A 194 -4.54 10.08 6.99
N ASN A 195 -5.60 10.85 6.73
CA ASN A 195 -6.25 11.70 7.74
C ASN A 195 -6.96 10.88 8.83
N VAL A 196 -7.37 9.62 8.56
CA VAL A 196 -7.85 8.71 9.62
C VAL A 196 -6.83 8.66 10.76
N TYR A 197 -5.57 8.54 10.40
CA TYR A 197 -4.46 8.46 11.36
C TYR A 197 -4.01 9.85 11.83
N LEU A 198 -3.68 10.74 10.89
CA LEU A 198 -3.03 12.01 11.20
C LEU A 198 -3.96 13.05 11.83
N GLN A 199 -5.19 13.15 11.33
CA GLN A 199 -6.14 14.15 11.76
C GLN A 199 -6.99 13.71 12.96
N TYR A 200 -7.39 12.42 12.97
CA TYR A 200 -8.29 11.90 14.00
C TYR A 200 -7.52 11.09 15.05
N THR A 201 -6.99 9.93 14.69
CA THR A 201 -6.40 8.97 15.64
C THR A 201 -5.26 9.59 16.44
N ASN A 202 -4.35 10.34 15.80
CA ASN A 202 -3.20 10.96 16.48
C ASN A 202 -3.60 11.95 17.58
N LYS A 203 -4.82 12.47 17.56
CA LYS A 203 -5.33 13.39 18.57
C LYS A 203 -6.06 12.69 19.72
N MET A 204 -6.28 11.38 19.61
CA MET A 204 -6.93 10.60 20.67
C MET A 204 -5.92 10.32 21.78
N GLY A 205 -6.26 10.76 22.97
CA GLY A 205 -5.38 10.69 24.14
C GLY A 205 -5.47 11.97 24.99
N ASP A 206 -4.41 12.22 25.77
CA ASP A 206 -4.20 13.47 26.53
C ASP A 206 -2.70 13.66 26.82
N GLU A 207 -2.36 14.68 27.62
CA GLU A 207 -0.97 15.02 27.96
C GLU A 207 -0.19 13.88 28.63
N LYS A 208 -0.89 12.97 29.32
CA LYS A 208 -0.30 11.84 30.06
C LYS A 208 -0.38 10.52 29.30
N ASN A 209 -1.29 10.41 28.32
CA ASN A 209 -1.53 9.19 27.59
C ASN A 209 -1.68 9.46 26.10
N THR A 210 -0.72 8.97 25.31
CA THR A 210 -0.59 9.18 23.86
C THR A 210 -1.02 7.96 23.06
N VAL A 211 -2.09 7.26 23.47
CA VAL A 211 -2.56 6.00 22.84
C VAL A 211 -2.80 6.13 21.33
N GLY A 212 -3.38 7.25 20.89
CA GLY A 212 -3.60 7.52 19.47
C GLY A 212 -2.29 7.65 18.70
N THR A 213 -1.31 8.38 19.24
CA THR A 213 0.04 8.52 18.66
C THR A 213 0.75 7.16 18.60
N ASN A 214 0.59 6.31 19.63
CA ASN A 214 1.17 4.97 19.65
C ASN A 214 0.62 4.13 18.50
N LEU A 215 -0.69 4.15 18.26
CA LEU A 215 -1.31 3.43 17.15
C LEU A 215 -0.80 3.96 15.80
N VAL A 216 -0.78 5.28 15.61
CA VAL A 216 -0.27 5.92 14.39
C VAL A 216 1.19 5.53 14.13
N SER A 217 2.04 5.59 15.16
CA SER A 217 3.44 5.19 15.05
C SER A 217 3.60 3.75 14.58
N LYS A 218 2.76 2.83 15.11
CA LYS A 218 2.77 1.41 14.72
C LYS A 218 2.27 1.21 13.28
N TRP A 219 1.30 1.98 12.83
CA TRP A 219 0.85 1.94 11.44
C TRP A 219 1.96 2.38 10.47
N TRP A 220 2.68 3.48 10.78
CA TRP A 220 3.84 3.91 9.98
C TRP A 220 4.98 2.92 10.03
N GLU A 221 5.28 2.34 11.20
CA GLU A 221 6.26 1.25 11.35
C GLU A 221 5.93 0.08 10.42
N ARG A 222 4.66 -0.37 10.38
CA ARG A 222 4.24 -1.43 9.47
C ARG A 222 4.54 -1.08 8.01
N ASN A 223 4.22 0.13 7.59
CA ASN A 223 4.47 0.57 6.21
C ASN A 223 5.97 0.70 5.87
N PHE A 224 6.81 1.13 6.80
CA PHE A 224 8.26 1.09 6.63
C PHE A 224 8.79 -0.34 6.46
N ARG A 225 8.28 -1.29 7.23
CA ARG A 225 8.65 -2.70 7.12
C ARG A 225 8.17 -3.32 5.80
N ILE A 226 6.99 -2.93 5.31
CA ILE A 226 6.51 -3.33 3.98
C ILE A 226 7.45 -2.76 2.91
N MET A 227 7.82 -1.48 2.97
CA MET A 227 8.78 -0.88 2.05
C MET A 227 10.12 -1.61 2.07
N HIS A 228 10.66 -1.93 3.26
CA HIS A 228 11.88 -2.72 3.41
C HIS A 228 11.76 -4.08 2.72
N ASN A 229 10.64 -4.80 2.89
CA ASN A 229 10.42 -6.09 2.24
C ASN A 229 10.37 -5.97 0.71
N ILE A 230 9.74 -4.91 0.19
CA ILE A 230 9.71 -4.61 -1.24
C ILE A 230 11.13 -4.36 -1.75
N ASP A 231 11.94 -3.58 -1.03
CA ASP A 231 13.32 -3.27 -1.41
C ASP A 231 14.23 -4.52 -1.49
N GLN A 232 13.90 -5.60 -0.75
CA GLN A 232 14.61 -6.89 -0.88
C GLN A 232 14.27 -7.63 -2.19
N ILE A 233 13.22 -7.23 -2.89
CA ILE A 233 12.73 -7.87 -4.13
C ILE A 233 13.19 -7.08 -5.37
N VAL A 234 13.37 -5.76 -5.19
CA VAL A 234 13.66 -4.81 -6.28
C VAL A 234 15.09 -4.96 -6.78
N GLU A 235 15.25 -5.03 -8.10
CA GLU A 235 16.55 -5.06 -8.77
C GLU A 235 16.66 -3.89 -9.76
N PRO A 236 17.87 -3.44 -10.08
CA PRO A 236 18.08 -2.39 -11.06
C PRO A 236 17.45 -2.71 -12.42
N GLY A 237 16.72 -1.74 -12.96
CA GLY A 237 16.03 -1.90 -14.24
C GLY A 237 14.66 -2.57 -14.17
N ASP A 238 14.23 -3.04 -13.00
CA ASP A 238 12.87 -3.57 -12.82
C ASP A 238 11.79 -2.51 -13.08
N ARG A 239 10.64 -2.99 -13.51
CA ARG A 239 9.35 -2.28 -13.48
C ARG A 239 8.41 -3.05 -12.57
N ILE A 240 8.14 -2.50 -11.40
CA ILE A 240 7.43 -3.20 -10.34
C ILE A 240 6.03 -2.63 -10.17
N LEU A 241 5.03 -3.49 -10.22
CA LEU A 241 3.67 -3.15 -9.81
C LEU A 241 3.38 -3.74 -8.43
N ILE A 242 3.03 -2.88 -7.49
CA ILE A 242 2.65 -3.23 -6.12
C ILE A 242 1.14 -3.15 -6.00
N ILE A 243 0.47 -4.25 -5.62
CA ILE A 243 -0.98 -4.36 -5.45
C ILE A 243 -1.27 -4.60 -3.98
N PHE A 244 -1.69 -3.56 -3.27
CA PHE A 244 -1.94 -3.57 -1.83
C PHE A 244 -3.24 -2.84 -1.49
N GLY A 245 -3.77 -3.05 -0.30
CA GLY A 245 -4.86 -2.24 0.24
C GLY A 245 -4.56 -0.75 0.16
N GLN A 246 -5.57 0.05 -0.21
CA GLN A 246 -5.40 1.49 -0.46
C GLN A 246 -4.83 2.24 0.74
N GLY A 247 -5.09 1.77 1.98
CA GLY A 247 -4.49 2.34 3.19
C GLY A 247 -2.97 2.27 3.20
N HIS A 248 -2.40 1.17 2.71
CA HIS A 248 -0.95 1.00 2.58
C HIS A 248 -0.40 1.84 1.42
N THR A 249 -1.04 1.77 0.25
CA THR A 249 -0.53 2.49 -0.93
C THR A 249 -0.56 4.00 -0.75
N ALA A 250 -1.52 4.57 -0.01
CA ALA A 250 -1.57 5.99 0.31
C ALA A 250 -0.33 6.48 1.08
N VAL A 251 0.22 5.65 1.97
CA VAL A 251 1.45 5.96 2.73
C VAL A 251 2.70 5.66 1.90
N LEU A 252 2.73 4.49 1.24
CA LEU A 252 3.87 4.07 0.43
C LEU A 252 4.16 5.01 -0.75
N LYS A 253 3.13 5.64 -1.33
CA LYS A 253 3.31 6.67 -2.37
C LYS A 253 4.17 7.83 -1.89
N ASP A 254 3.96 8.31 -0.66
CA ASP A 254 4.75 9.40 -0.11
C ASP A 254 6.21 8.98 0.07
N PHE A 255 6.44 7.72 0.52
CA PHE A 255 7.79 7.19 0.68
C PHE A 255 8.53 7.09 -0.66
N TYR A 256 7.90 6.46 -1.67
CA TYR A 256 8.54 6.26 -2.97
C TYR A 256 8.71 7.56 -3.76
N LYS A 257 7.77 8.51 -3.68
CA LYS A 257 7.92 9.84 -4.30
C LYS A 257 9.07 10.65 -3.72
N SER A 258 9.49 10.35 -2.48
CA SER A 258 10.57 11.05 -1.78
C SER A 258 11.96 10.43 -2.03
N ARG A 259 12.05 9.33 -2.77
CA ARG A 259 13.29 8.59 -3.04
C ARG A 259 13.85 8.97 -4.41
N ASP A 260 15.15 9.15 -4.49
CA ASP A 260 15.89 9.47 -5.72
C ASP A 260 16.59 8.26 -6.36
N ASP A 261 16.65 7.10 -5.65
CA ASP A 261 17.21 5.85 -6.13
C ASP A 261 16.22 5.02 -6.97
N ILE A 262 14.95 5.40 -7.00
CA ILE A 262 13.89 4.80 -7.82
C ILE A 262 13.19 5.85 -8.69
N THR A 263 12.40 5.41 -9.66
CA THR A 263 11.42 6.25 -10.39
C THR A 263 10.01 5.82 -9.99
N TYR A 264 9.23 6.74 -9.42
CA TYR A 264 7.80 6.50 -9.16
C TYR A 264 6.98 6.89 -10.40
N GLU A 265 6.12 5.99 -10.87
CA GLU A 265 5.13 6.25 -11.91
C GLU A 265 3.71 6.09 -11.34
N ASP A 266 2.80 6.97 -11.74
CA ASP A 266 1.41 6.87 -11.33
C ASP A 266 0.70 5.81 -12.18
N ILE A 267 0.20 4.76 -11.55
CA ILE A 267 -0.50 3.68 -12.26
C ILE A 267 -1.75 4.16 -12.99
N ARG A 268 -2.35 5.28 -12.56
CA ARG A 268 -3.54 5.86 -13.20
C ARG A 268 -3.29 6.27 -14.64
N ASP A 269 -2.05 6.63 -14.99
CA ASP A 269 -1.68 7.01 -16.36
C ASP A 269 -1.85 5.84 -17.35
N TYR A 270 -1.89 4.61 -16.85
CA TYR A 270 -2.08 3.39 -17.62
C TYR A 270 -3.53 2.88 -17.60
N LEU A 271 -4.39 3.44 -16.75
CA LEU A 271 -5.78 2.98 -16.57
C LEU A 271 -6.79 3.72 -17.49
N HIS A 272 -6.37 4.73 -18.19
CA HIS A 272 -7.22 5.41 -19.17
C HIS A 272 -7.24 4.65 -20.50
N LYS A 273 -8.44 4.42 -21.05
CA LYS A 273 -8.56 3.95 -22.44
C LYS A 273 -7.98 5.02 -23.37
N LYS A 274 -7.00 4.62 -24.17
CA LYS A 274 -6.49 5.45 -25.27
C LYS A 274 -7.53 5.54 -26.37
#